data_a1edbc54c34e7fa6eecb1fd1e5e5bba1
#
_entry.id   a1edbc54c34e7fa6eecb1fd1e5e5bba1
#
_cell.length_a   1.000
_cell.length_b   1.000
_cell.length_c   1.000
_cell.angle_alpha   90.00
_cell.angle_beta   90.00
_cell.angle_gamma   90.00
#
_symmetry.space_group_name_H-M   'P 1'
#
loop_
_entity.id
_entity.type
_entity.pdbx_description
1 polymer ?
#
loop_
_entity_poly.entity_id
_entity_poly.type
_entity_poly.pdbx_seq_one_letter_code
_entity_poly.pdbx_strand_id
1 'polypeptide(L)'
;KNAKIVGIVNMENIPAPQLQKMRAQLRDSVDMRMSKKTFLRRAIDEVKDKEGLAELKERLKGMPALLTTDSNPFALYKTLKKRKSSAPIKAGQIAPNDIVVKAAKTSFAPGPIISELGGFGIKTKINAGKIEITEDAVVAQEGEEVSPALASLLTRLDIKPMEIGLDLVAVYEDGVIYDKSVLDIDEDAFMAKITTAHQEAFN
;
A
#
# COMPACT_ATOMS: atom_id res chain seq x y z
N LYS A 1 -16.77 -14.83 -16.42
CA LYS A 1 -17.59 -15.96 -15.91
C LYS A 1 -16.76 -17.21 -15.58
N ASN A 2 -15.62 -17.43 -16.25
CA ASN A 2 -14.88 -18.70 -16.13
C ASN A 2 -13.70 -18.67 -15.13
N ALA A 3 -13.34 -17.51 -14.58
CA ALA A 3 -12.26 -17.42 -13.60
C ALA A 3 -12.68 -18.06 -12.27
N LYS A 4 -11.78 -18.82 -11.67
CA LYS A 4 -11.99 -19.45 -10.35
C LYS A 4 -12.02 -18.39 -9.25
N ILE A 5 -11.16 -17.43 -9.34
CA ILE A 5 -10.92 -16.41 -8.31
C ILE A 5 -11.33 -15.03 -8.81
N VAL A 6 -12.10 -14.32 -7.98
CA VAL A 6 -12.51 -12.94 -8.22
C VAL A 6 -12.09 -12.07 -7.04
N GLY A 7 -11.13 -11.18 -7.26
CA GLY A 7 -10.66 -10.22 -6.26
C GLY A 7 -11.23 -8.82 -6.48
N ILE A 8 -11.41 -8.08 -5.40
CA ILE A 8 -11.70 -6.65 -5.42
C ILE A 8 -10.46 -5.90 -4.91
N VAL A 9 -9.97 -4.97 -5.73
CA VAL A 9 -8.91 -4.05 -5.34
C VAL A 9 -9.41 -2.62 -5.30
N ASN A 10 -8.92 -1.85 -4.35
CA ASN A 10 -9.06 -0.40 -4.36
C ASN A 10 -7.86 0.23 -5.06
N MET A 11 -8.12 1.12 -6.03
CA MET A 11 -7.10 1.83 -6.80
C MET A 11 -7.06 3.32 -6.48
N GLU A 12 -7.63 3.70 -5.36
CA GLU A 12 -7.66 5.09 -4.92
C GLU A 12 -6.24 5.63 -4.70
N ASN A 13 -6.01 6.88 -5.11
CA ASN A 13 -4.73 7.58 -4.98
C ASN A 13 -3.53 6.98 -5.75
N ILE A 14 -3.74 6.04 -6.67
CA ILE A 14 -2.65 5.50 -7.51
C ILE A 14 -2.41 6.44 -8.69
N PRO A 15 -1.20 6.99 -8.87
CA PRO A 15 -0.84 7.77 -10.05
C PRO A 15 -0.92 6.92 -11.33
N ALA A 16 -1.41 7.51 -12.43
CA ALA A 16 -1.63 6.80 -13.69
C ALA A 16 -0.39 6.06 -14.25
N PRO A 17 0.85 6.63 -14.21
CA PRO A 17 2.03 5.91 -14.67
C PRO A 17 2.33 4.65 -13.86
N GLN A 18 2.11 4.68 -12.54
CA GLN A 18 2.31 3.53 -11.67
C GLN A 18 1.25 2.45 -11.89
N LEU A 19 -0.01 2.87 -12.07
CA LEU A 19 -1.09 1.95 -12.42
C LEU A 19 -0.81 1.22 -13.73
N GLN A 20 -0.35 1.93 -14.76
CA GLN A 20 0.03 1.32 -16.04
C GLN A 20 1.17 0.32 -15.89
N LYS A 21 2.21 0.67 -15.10
CA LYS A 21 3.33 -0.23 -14.83
C LYS A 21 2.87 -1.50 -14.10
N MET A 22 2.01 -1.37 -13.08
CA MET A 22 1.43 -2.51 -12.37
C MET A 22 0.58 -3.38 -13.28
N ARG A 23 -0.26 -2.78 -14.12
CA ARG A 23 -1.07 -3.52 -15.11
C ARG A 23 -0.21 -4.29 -16.09
N ALA A 24 0.86 -3.68 -16.61
CA ALA A 24 1.79 -4.35 -17.50
C ALA A 24 2.46 -5.56 -16.84
N GLN A 25 2.85 -5.43 -15.57
CA GLN A 25 3.49 -6.50 -14.80
C GLN A 25 2.54 -7.65 -14.40
N LEU A 26 1.23 -7.37 -14.29
CA LEU A 26 0.23 -8.36 -13.87
C LEU A 26 -0.50 -8.99 -15.06
N ARG A 27 -0.32 -8.47 -16.27
CA ARG A 27 -1.10 -8.81 -17.47
C ARG A 27 -1.13 -10.30 -17.78
N ASP A 28 -0.04 -11.01 -17.51
CA ASP A 28 0.08 -12.43 -17.85
C ASP A 28 -0.59 -13.35 -16.80
N SER A 29 -0.82 -12.84 -15.58
CA SER A 29 -1.32 -13.63 -14.47
C SER A 29 -2.71 -13.21 -13.98
N VAL A 30 -3.12 -11.96 -14.27
CA VAL A 30 -4.34 -11.35 -13.73
C VAL A 30 -5.02 -10.49 -14.78
N ASP A 31 -6.29 -10.73 -15.05
CA ASP A 31 -7.14 -9.78 -15.82
C ASP A 31 -7.74 -8.75 -14.86
N MET A 32 -7.41 -7.48 -15.08
CA MET A 32 -7.86 -6.36 -14.26
C MET A 32 -8.84 -5.49 -15.02
N ARG A 33 -10.05 -5.34 -14.50
CA ARG A 33 -11.11 -4.51 -15.09
C ARG A 33 -11.62 -3.48 -14.11
N MET A 34 -11.37 -2.23 -14.43
CA MET A 34 -11.90 -1.09 -13.70
C MET A 34 -13.24 -0.66 -14.26
N SER A 35 -14.24 -0.44 -13.40
CA SER A 35 -15.55 0.08 -13.79
C SER A 35 -16.22 0.81 -12.62
N LYS A 36 -17.31 1.54 -12.93
CA LYS A 36 -18.11 2.20 -11.87
C LYS A 36 -18.71 1.17 -10.93
N LYS A 37 -18.77 1.48 -9.65
CA LYS A 37 -19.37 0.61 -8.59
C LYS A 37 -20.73 0.04 -9.00
N THR A 38 -21.58 0.87 -9.63
CA THR A 38 -22.92 0.48 -10.07
C THR A 38 -22.89 -0.66 -11.10
N PHE A 39 -21.95 -0.58 -12.06
CA PHE A 39 -21.82 -1.64 -13.07
C PHE A 39 -21.22 -2.91 -12.47
N LEU A 40 -20.25 -2.77 -11.53
CA LEU A 40 -19.69 -3.93 -10.84
C LEU A 40 -20.74 -4.65 -9.99
N ARG A 41 -21.59 -3.89 -9.28
CA ARG A 41 -22.73 -4.47 -8.53
C ARG A 41 -23.67 -5.22 -9.44
N ARG A 42 -24.08 -4.62 -10.56
CA ARG A 42 -24.96 -5.29 -11.54
C ARG A 42 -24.31 -6.55 -12.12
N ALA A 43 -23.03 -6.48 -12.47
CA ALA A 43 -22.31 -7.64 -13.00
C ALA A 43 -22.23 -8.80 -11.97
N ILE A 44 -22.07 -8.49 -10.69
CA ILE A 44 -22.12 -9.48 -9.60
C ILE A 44 -23.54 -10.08 -9.48
N ASP A 45 -24.60 -9.24 -9.58
CA ASP A 45 -25.99 -9.69 -9.52
C ASP A 45 -26.41 -10.61 -10.67
N GLU A 46 -25.80 -10.43 -11.85
CA GLU A 46 -26.05 -11.25 -13.02
C GLU A 46 -25.41 -12.66 -12.93
N VAL A 47 -24.41 -12.82 -12.07
CA VAL A 47 -23.74 -14.12 -11.86
C VAL A 47 -24.42 -14.86 -10.71
N LYS A 48 -25.52 -15.54 -11.02
CA LYS A 48 -26.31 -16.32 -10.03
C LYS A 48 -25.71 -17.69 -9.73
N ASP A 49 -24.82 -18.16 -10.59
CA ASP A 49 -24.26 -19.51 -10.54
C ASP A 49 -23.18 -19.70 -9.46
N LYS A 50 -22.76 -18.61 -8.78
CA LYS A 50 -21.71 -18.61 -7.75
C LYS A 50 -22.31 -18.18 -6.41
N GLU A 51 -22.54 -19.15 -5.53
CA GLU A 51 -23.00 -18.88 -4.16
C GLU A 51 -22.00 -17.99 -3.40
N GLY A 52 -22.50 -17.07 -2.57
CA GLY A 52 -21.64 -16.17 -1.76
C GLY A 52 -21.03 -15.00 -2.52
N LEU A 53 -20.99 -14.99 -3.86
CA LEU A 53 -20.40 -13.89 -4.64
C LEU A 53 -21.10 -12.54 -4.38
N ALA A 54 -22.37 -12.56 -4.02
CA ALA A 54 -23.16 -11.36 -3.74
C ALA A 54 -22.61 -10.53 -2.58
N GLU A 55 -21.97 -11.14 -1.59
CA GLU A 55 -21.39 -10.47 -0.42
C GLU A 55 -20.19 -9.57 -0.80
N LEU A 56 -19.53 -9.85 -1.94
CA LEU A 56 -18.47 -8.96 -2.45
C LEU A 56 -18.95 -7.53 -2.72
N LYS A 57 -20.26 -7.31 -2.93
CA LYS A 57 -20.81 -5.96 -3.15
C LYS A 57 -20.57 -5.00 -1.99
N GLU A 58 -20.56 -5.52 -0.77
CA GLU A 58 -20.35 -4.74 0.45
C GLU A 58 -18.89 -4.28 0.57
N ARG A 59 -17.99 -5.00 -0.09
CA ARG A 59 -16.56 -4.72 -0.11
C ARG A 59 -16.14 -3.69 -1.19
N LEU A 60 -17.07 -3.23 -2.04
CA LEU A 60 -16.81 -2.22 -3.08
C LEU A 60 -16.64 -0.82 -2.46
N LYS A 61 -15.46 -0.51 -1.96
CA LYS A 61 -15.08 0.81 -1.40
C LYS A 61 -14.17 1.58 -2.36
N GLY A 62 -14.07 2.89 -2.21
CA GLY A 62 -13.17 3.76 -2.97
C GLY A 62 -13.36 3.68 -4.48
N MET A 63 -12.28 3.45 -5.22
CA MET A 63 -12.23 3.23 -6.67
C MET A 63 -12.00 1.74 -6.97
N PRO A 64 -13.07 0.91 -6.97
CA PRO A 64 -12.90 -0.53 -7.09
C PRO A 64 -12.59 -0.97 -8.51
N ALA A 65 -11.72 -1.98 -8.62
CA ALA A 65 -11.54 -2.77 -9.80
C ALA A 65 -11.71 -4.26 -9.48
N LEU A 66 -12.17 -5.03 -10.45
CA LEU A 66 -12.20 -6.48 -10.37
C LEU A 66 -10.89 -7.04 -10.91
N LEU A 67 -10.33 -7.98 -10.16
CA LEU A 67 -9.26 -8.86 -10.59
C LEU A 67 -9.83 -10.25 -10.81
N THR A 68 -9.49 -10.86 -11.93
CA THR A 68 -9.82 -12.28 -12.17
C THR A 68 -8.54 -13.03 -12.45
N THR A 69 -8.36 -14.16 -11.78
CA THR A 69 -7.18 -15.02 -11.91
C THR A 69 -7.53 -16.46 -11.59
N ASP A 70 -6.69 -17.36 -12.05
CA ASP A 70 -6.75 -18.78 -11.66
C ASP A 70 -5.64 -19.15 -10.65
N SER A 71 -4.86 -18.15 -10.21
CA SER A 71 -3.78 -18.31 -9.23
C SER A 71 -4.34 -18.28 -7.80
N ASN A 72 -3.66 -18.94 -6.85
CA ASN A 72 -4.03 -18.96 -5.42
C ASN A 72 -4.19 -17.54 -4.83
N PRO A 73 -5.24 -17.26 -4.02
CA PRO A 73 -5.51 -15.96 -3.40
C PRO A 73 -4.35 -15.41 -2.58
N PHE A 74 -3.69 -16.26 -1.81
CA PHE A 74 -2.55 -15.88 -0.97
C PHE A 74 -1.33 -15.50 -1.81
N ALA A 75 -1.06 -16.26 -2.89
CA ALA A 75 0.01 -15.94 -3.83
C ALA A 75 -0.27 -14.62 -4.56
N LEU A 76 -1.53 -14.36 -4.93
CA LEU A 76 -1.97 -13.09 -5.49
C LEU A 76 -1.70 -11.94 -4.52
N TYR A 77 -2.14 -12.06 -3.26
CA TYR A 77 -1.93 -11.05 -2.22
C TYR A 77 -0.44 -10.77 -2.01
N LYS A 78 0.38 -11.81 -1.84
CA LYS A 78 1.85 -11.70 -1.67
C LYS A 78 2.50 -10.99 -2.87
N THR A 79 2.05 -11.30 -4.08
CA THR A 79 2.54 -10.65 -5.31
C THR A 79 2.17 -9.17 -5.35
N LEU A 80 0.93 -8.81 -4.99
CA LEU A 80 0.48 -7.42 -4.93
C LEU A 80 1.20 -6.64 -3.82
N LYS A 81 1.40 -7.25 -2.65
CA LYS A 81 2.15 -6.65 -1.52
C LYS A 81 3.61 -6.35 -1.89
N LYS A 82 4.29 -7.27 -2.56
CA LYS A 82 5.68 -7.09 -3.03
C LYS A 82 5.83 -6.03 -4.13
N ARG A 83 4.77 -5.74 -4.87
CA ARG A 83 4.77 -4.78 -5.98
C ARG A 83 4.31 -3.38 -5.58
N LYS A 84 4.12 -3.13 -4.29
CA LYS A 84 3.95 -1.77 -3.80
C LYS A 84 5.19 -0.94 -4.12
N SER A 85 4.99 0.30 -4.50
CA SER A 85 6.07 1.26 -4.76
C SER A 85 5.95 2.44 -3.82
N SER A 86 7.07 2.96 -3.37
CA SER A 86 7.10 4.20 -2.59
C SER A 86 6.74 5.39 -3.45
N ALA A 87 5.97 6.32 -2.92
CA ALA A 87 5.60 7.56 -3.59
C ALA A 87 5.67 8.76 -2.64
N PRO A 88 5.89 9.97 -3.19
CA PRO A 88 5.85 11.18 -2.40
C PRO A 88 4.43 11.42 -1.87
N ILE A 89 4.33 11.92 -0.64
CA ILE A 89 3.07 12.35 -0.06
C ILE A 89 2.73 13.74 -0.56
N LYS A 90 1.44 14.00 -0.79
CA LYS A 90 0.94 15.31 -1.20
C LYS A 90 0.38 16.08 0.00
N ALA A 91 0.35 17.39 -0.11
CA ALA A 91 -0.31 18.26 0.86
C ALA A 91 -1.79 17.85 1.07
N GLY A 92 -2.25 17.85 2.31
CA GLY A 92 -3.60 17.44 2.68
C GLY A 92 -3.84 15.93 2.73
N GLN A 93 -2.82 15.10 2.50
CA GLN A 93 -2.91 13.67 2.71
C GLN A 93 -2.52 13.29 4.14
N ILE A 94 -3.13 12.22 4.62
CA ILE A 94 -2.85 11.68 5.96
C ILE A 94 -1.62 10.77 5.88
N ALA A 95 -0.70 10.90 6.84
CA ALA A 95 0.47 10.05 6.95
C ALA A 95 0.05 8.60 7.29
N PRO A 96 0.42 7.60 6.48
CA PRO A 96 0.05 6.21 6.72
C PRO A 96 0.81 5.56 7.86
N ASN A 97 1.97 6.09 8.19
CA ASN A 97 2.88 5.69 9.28
C ASN A 97 3.67 6.93 9.70
N ASP A 98 4.41 6.82 10.80
CA ASP A 98 5.35 7.86 11.22
C ASP A 98 6.36 8.16 10.12
N ILE A 99 6.43 9.44 9.73
CA ILE A 99 7.38 9.89 8.72
C ILE A 99 8.67 10.30 9.42
N VAL A 100 9.69 9.47 9.27
CA VAL A 100 11.02 9.68 9.86
C VAL A 100 11.99 10.15 8.80
N VAL A 101 12.60 11.28 9.03
CA VAL A 101 13.73 11.78 8.25
C VAL A 101 15.01 11.26 8.90
N LYS A 102 15.71 10.35 8.23
CA LYS A 102 16.91 9.71 8.76
C LYS A 102 18.12 10.64 8.68
N ALA A 103 19.04 10.49 9.62
CA ALA A 103 20.34 11.14 9.58
C ALA A 103 21.09 10.76 8.29
N ALA A 104 21.40 11.77 7.47
CA ALA A 104 22.07 11.55 6.18
C ALA A 104 22.76 12.83 5.70
N LYS A 105 23.78 12.63 4.86
CA LYS A 105 24.39 13.74 4.11
C LYS A 105 23.46 14.12 2.96
N THR A 106 23.13 15.40 2.88
CA THR A 106 22.31 15.92 1.78
C THR A 106 23.17 16.56 0.70
N SER A 107 22.60 16.75 -0.48
CA SER A 107 23.25 17.47 -1.58
C SER A 107 23.01 18.98 -1.53
N PHE A 108 22.26 19.47 -0.53
CA PHE A 108 21.87 20.88 -0.45
C PHE A 108 22.99 21.78 0.04
N ALA A 109 23.14 22.93 -0.62
CA ALA A 109 23.97 24.00 -0.13
C ALA A 109 23.31 24.72 1.07
N PRO A 110 24.09 25.27 1.99
CA PRO A 110 23.58 26.11 3.07
C PRO A 110 22.74 27.27 2.53
N GLY A 111 21.55 27.47 3.08
CA GLY A 111 20.61 28.47 2.65
C GLY A 111 19.27 28.41 3.41
N PRO A 112 18.19 28.97 2.88
CA PRO A 112 16.88 29.04 3.52
C PRO A 112 16.34 27.70 3.98
N ILE A 113 16.78 26.59 3.34
CA ILE A 113 16.36 25.23 3.68
C ILE A 113 16.74 24.83 5.12
N ILE A 114 17.78 25.44 5.71
CA ILE A 114 18.19 25.18 7.11
C ILE A 114 17.05 25.60 8.05
N SER A 115 16.48 26.77 7.81
CA SER A 115 15.36 27.28 8.59
C SER A 115 14.09 26.42 8.40
N GLU A 116 13.85 25.95 7.16
CA GLU A 116 12.74 25.03 6.87
C GLU A 116 12.91 23.71 7.64
N LEU A 117 14.10 23.10 7.60
CA LEU A 117 14.42 21.88 8.33
C LEU A 117 14.29 22.06 9.85
N GLY A 118 14.81 23.20 10.38
CA GLY A 118 14.69 23.55 11.79
C GLY A 118 13.24 23.74 12.25
N GLY A 119 12.36 24.27 11.39
CA GLY A 119 10.93 24.42 11.65
C GLY A 119 10.20 23.10 11.86
N PHE A 120 10.71 21.99 11.29
CA PHE A 120 10.20 20.63 11.49
C PHE A 120 10.99 19.82 12.53
N GLY A 121 11.84 20.47 13.32
CA GLY A 121 12.61 19.82 14.39
C GLY A 121 13.80 19.00 13.89
N ILE A 122 14.18 19.12 12.60
CA ILE A 122 15.31 18.40 12.04
C ILE A 122 16.60 19.13 12.37
N LYS A 123 17.49 18.47 13.13
CA LYS A 123 18.80 19.03 13.48
C LYS A 123 19.77 18.88 12.32
N THR A 124 20.37 19.97 11.93
CA THR A 124 21.30 20.02 10.79
C THR A 124 22.66 20.58 11.18
N LYS A 125 23.70 20.12 10.50
CA LYS A 125 25.07 20.60 10.59
C LYS A 125 25.61 20.92 9.20
N ILE A 126 26.44 21.92 9.08
CA ILE A 126 27.14 22.22 7.84
C ILE A 126 28.46 21.46 7.83
N ASN A 127 28.63 20.58 6.85
CA ASN A 127 29.83 19.79 6.68
C ASN A 127 30.30 19.90 5.21
N ALA A 128 31.55 20.35 4.99
CA ALA A 128 32.16 20.54 3.67
C ALA A 128 31.26 21.32 2.68
N GLY A 129 30.57 22.39 3.15
CA GLY A 129 29.70 23.23 2.32
C GLY A 129 28.37 22.59 1.94
N LYS A 130 27.95 21.48 2.59
CA LYS A 130 26.68 20.83 2.43
C LYS A 130 25.97 20.65 3.77
N ILE A 131 24.65 20.53 3.72
CA ILE A 131 23.84 20.28 4.90
C ILE A 131 23.86 18.79 5.20
N GLU A 132 24.13 18.44 6.44
CA GLU A 132 24.06 17.09 6.98
C GLU A 132 23.01 17.04 8.08
N ILE A 133 22.09 16.06 8.02
CA ILE A 133 21.12 15.80 9.07
C ILE A 133 21.80 14.93 10.11
N THR A 134 21.86 15.40 11.36
CA THR A 134 22.67 14.79 12.42
C THR A 134 21.94 13.68 13.16
N GLU A 135 20.62 13.76 13.27
CA GLU A 135 19.79 12.85 14.03
C GLU A 135 18.52 12.49 13.25
N ASP A 136 17.96 11.32 13.52
CA ASP A 136 16.67 10.95 12.99
C ASP A 136 15.58 11.80 13.64
N ALA A 137 14.70 12.38 12.82
CA ALA A 137 13.60 13.23 13.28
C ALA A 137 12.28 12.74 12.75
N VAL A 138 11.28 12.56 13.63
CA VAL A 138 9.89 12.28 13.25
C VAL A 138 9.25 13.63 12.88
N VAL A 139 8.85 13.79 11.62
CA VAL A 139 8.29 15.04 11.07
C VAL A 139 6.77 15.03 10.92
N ALA A 140 6.15 13.86 10.98
CA ALA A 140 4.71 13.66 11.09
C ALA A 140 4.43 12.30 11.72
N GLN A 141 3.41 12.22 12.56
CA GLN A 141 2.96 10.96 13.16
C GLN A 141 1.92 10.27 12.27
N GLU A 142 1.73 8.97 12.46
CA GLU A 142 0.65 8.22 11.80
C GLU A 142 -0.69 8.88 12.05
N GLY A 143 -1.49 9.08 10.99
CA GLY A 143 -2.79 9.72 11.07
C GLY A 143 -2.77 11.25 11.01
N GLU A 144 -1.62 11.90 10.99
CA GLU A 144 -1.48 13.36 10.90
C GLU A 144 -1.60 13.84 9.45
N GLU A 145 -2.25 14.99 9.26
CA GLU A 145 -2.38 15.63 7.95
C GLU A 145 -1.08 16.35 7.58
N VAL A 146 -0.54 16.01 6.41
CA VAL A 146 0.73 16.59 5.94
C VAL A 146 0.53 17.98 5.37
N SER A 147 1.21 18.96 5.97
CA SER A 147 1.19 20.36 5.52
C SER A 147 1.86 20.53 4.14
N PRO A 148 1.49 21.58 3.36
CA PRO A 148 2.12 21.86 2.08
C PRO A 148 3.62 22.06 2.17
N ALA A 149 4.10 22.69 3.23
CA ALA A 149 5.53 22.93 3.48
C ALA A 149 6.26 21.60 3.71
N LEU A 150 5.70 20.71 4.53
CA LEU A 150 6.26 19.38 4.80
C LEU A 150 6.29 18.51 3.54
N ALA A 151 5.21 18.49 2.75
CA ALA A 151 5.15 17.72 1.50
C ALA A 151 6.23 18.17 0.50
N SER A 152 6.44 19.49 0.38
CA SER A 152 7.50 20.06 -0.46
C SER A 152 8.90 19.66 0.04
N LEU A 153 9.14 19.75 1.35
CA LEU A 153 10.40 19.36 1.98
C LEU A 153 10.73 17.88 1.75
N LEU A 154 9.75 16.97 2.01
CA LEU A 154 9.90 15.54 1.80
C LEU A 154 10.20 15.20 0.33
N THR A 155 9.55 15.89 -0.61
CA THR A 155 9.81 15.71 -2.04
C THR A 155 11.23 16.14 -2.41
N ARG A 156 11.72 17.25 -1.86
CA ARG A 156 13.10 17.72 -2.07
C ARG A 156 14.15 16.79 -1.47
N LEU A 157 13.84 16.15 -0.34
CA LEU A 157 14.69 15.13 0.30
C LEU A 157 14.59 13.76 -0.38
N ASP A 158 13.76 13.59 -1.43
CA ASP A 158 13.41 12.31 -2.10
C ASP A 158 12.86 11.25 -1.13
N ILE A 159 12.22 11.70 -0.06
CA ILE A 159 11.55 10.83 0.91
C ILE A 159 10.16 10.52 0.41
N LYS A 160 9.87 9.23 0.26
CA LYS A 160 8.62 8.71 -0.29
C LYS A 160 7.89 7.87 0.78
N PRO A 161 7.18 8.51 1.72
CA PRO A 161 6.56 7.83 2.85
C PRO A 161 5.30 7.05 2.47
N MET A 162 4.68 7.37 1.32
CA MET A 162 3.48 6.67 0.86
C MET A 162 3.84 5.37 0.17
N GLU A 163 3.21 4.28 0.58
CA GLU A 163 3.20 3.04 -0.18
C GLU A 163 2.01 3.04 -1.14
N ILE A 164 2.30 3.09 -2.42
CA ILE A 164 1.30 3.02 -3.46
C ILE A 164 1.30 1.63 -4.06
N GLY A 165 0.15 0.99 -4.03
CA GLY A 165 -0.06 -0.33 -4.59
C GLY A 165 -1.53 -0.64 -4.77
N LEU A 166 -1.80 -1.75 -5.45
CA LEU A 166 -3.15 -2.29 -5.52
C LEU A 166 -3.51 -2.83 -4.14
N ASP A 167 -4.46 -2.18 -3.48
CA ASP A 167 -4.95 -2.64 -2.18
C ASP A 167 -6.04 -3.69 -2.40
N LEU A 168 -5.69 -4.96 -2.16
CA LEU A 168 -6.62 -6.08 -2.25
C LEU A 168 -7.55 -6.05 -1.03
N VAL A 169 -8.82 -5.79 -1.29
CA VAL A 169 -9.84 -5.65 -0.23
C VAL A 169 -10.39 -6.98 0.17
N ALA A 170 -10.79 -7.79 -0.81
CA ALA A 170 -11.32 -9.13 -0.61
C ALA A 170 -11.13 -9.99 -1.86
N VAL A 171 -11.10 -11.29 -1.67
CA VAL A 171 -11.03 -12.30 -2.75
C VAL A 171 -12.11 -13.35 -2.52
N TYR A 172 -12.83 -13.66 -3.58
CA TYR A 172 -13.79 -14.75 -3.63
C TYR A 172 -13.18 -15.96 -4.34
N GLU A 173 -13.30 -17.14 -3.73
CA GLU A 173 -12.94 -18.43 -4.30
C GLU A 173 -13.95 -19.50 -3.83
N ASP A 174 -14.58 -20.17 -4.76
CA ASP A 174 -15.46 -21.34 -4.55
C ASP A 174 -16.45 -21.20 -3.36
N GLY A 175 -17.16 -20.07 -3.29
CA GLY A 175 -18.17 -19.83 -2.23
C GLY A 175 -17.61 -19.11 -0.98
N VAL A 176 -16.30 -18.98 -0.84
CA VAL A 176 -15.67 -18.38 0.34
C VAL A 176 -15.09 -17.00 0.00
N ILE A 177 -15.27 -16.04 0.91
CA ILE A 177 -14.67 -14.71 0.80
C ILE A 177 -13.54 -14.60 1.82
N TYR A 178 -12.36 -14.30 1.31
CA TYR A 178 -11.16 -14.00 2.09
C TYR A 178 -10.98 -12.49 2.16
N ASP A 179 -11.17 -11.91 3.33
CA ASP A 179 -10.87 -10.50 3.59
C ASP A 179 -9.35 -10.30 3.69
N LYS A 180 -8.88 -9.06 3.51
CA LYS A 180 -7.46 -8.68 3.57
C LYS A 180 -6.76 -9.19 4.84
N SER A 181 -7.44 -9.17 5.99
CA SER A 181 -6.91 -9.64 7.27
C SER A 181 -6.57 -11.13 7.28
N VAL A 182 -7.31 -11.93 6.52
CA VAL A 182 -7.07 -13.37 6.38
C VAL A 182 -5.96 -13.65 5.38
N LEU A 183 -5.82 -12.79 4.36
CA LEU A 183 -4.79 -12.94 3.32
C LEU A 183 -3.41 -12.45 3.75
N ASP A 184 -3.34 -11.54 4.73
CA ASP A 184 -2.09 -10.98 5.26
C ASP A 184 -1.53 -11.86 6.39
N ILE A 185 -1.21 -13.11 6.06
CA ILE A 185 -0.56 -14.04 6.97
C ILE A 185 0.95 -13.82 6.90
N ASP A 186 1.55 -13.56 8.07
CA ASP A 186 2.99 -13.65 8.26
C ASP A 186 3.37 -15.13 8.39
N GLU A 187 3.90 -15.72 7.30
CA GLU A 187 4.30 -17.11 7.25
C GLU A 187 5.34 -17.46 8.33
N ASP A 188 6.28 -16.54 8.58
CA ASP A 188 7.36 -16.75 9.56
C ASP A 188 6.83 -16.74 10.98
N ALA A 189 5.95 -15.80 11.32
CA ALA A 189 5.29 -15.73 12.62
C ALA A 189 4.34 -16.93 12.84
N PHE A 190 3.68 -17.41 11.79
CA PHE A 190 2.81 -18.58 11.86
C PHE A 190 3.62 -19.86 12.08
N MET A 191 4.73 -20.04 11.35
CA MET A 191 5.64 -21.17 11.55
C MET A 191 6.27 -21.17 12.95
N ALA A 192 6.64 -19.99 13.45
CA ALA A 192 7.14 -19.88 14.83
C ALA A 192 6.09 -20.33 15.85
N LYS A 193 4.83 -19.92 15.70
CA LYS A 193 3.73 -20.37 16.58
C LYS A 193 3.50 -21.87 16.52
N ILE A 194 3.54 -22.48 15.33
CA ILE A 194 3.42 -23.94 15.18
C ILE A 194 4.57 -24.64 15.89
N THR A 195 5.79 -24.15 15.72
CA THR A 195 6.99 -24.73 16.35
C THR A 195 6.89 -24.65 17.88
N THR A 196 6.45 -23.50 18.41
CA THR A 196 6.23 -23.31 19.85
C THR A 196 5.14 -24.24 20.37
N ALA A 197 3.98 -24.30 19.70
CA ALA A 197 2.89 -25.19 20.08
C ALA A 197 3.31 -26.69 20.05
N HIS A 198 4.14 -27.07 19.08
CA HIS A 198 4.70 -28.43 19.00
C HIS A 198 5.62 -28.72 20.19
N GLN A 199 6.49 -27.78 20.55
CA GLN A 199 7.37 -27.91 21.70
C GLN A 199 6.59 -28.00 23.03
N GLU A 200 5.55 -27.17 23.19
CA GLU A 200 4.69 -27.19 24.38
C GLU A 200 3.86 -28.49 24.51
N ALA A 201 3.49 -29.09 23.38
CA ALA A 201 2.73 -30.35 23.38
C ALA A 201 3.59 -31.58 23.74
N PHE A 202 4.93 -31.48 23.64
CA PHE A 202 5.86 -32.57 23.93
C PHE A 202 6.62 -32.38 25.26
N ASN A 203 6.38 -31.29 26.00
CA ASN A 203 6.86 -31.07 27.35
C ASN A 203 5.76 -31.34 28.39
#